data_9536847826ee1b4973c6441b93d9de9c
#
_entry.id   9536847826ee1b4973c6441b93d9de9c
#
_cell.length_a   1.000
_cell.length_b   1.000
_cell.length_c   1.000
_cell.angle_alpha   90.00
_cell.angle_beta   90.00
_cell.angle_gamma   90.00
#
_symmetry.space_group_name_H-M   'P 1'
#
loop_
_entity.id
_entity.type
_entity.pdbx_description
1 polymer ?
#
loop_
_entity_poly.entity_id
_entity_poly.type
_entity_poly.pdbx_seq_one_letter_code
_entity_poly.pdbx_strand_id
1 'polypeptide(L)'
;VGNLKHAIKSGEYIELKDATLNVTSAQGDGINCGQYFLMKSGYININNVTDDGIQCDIDDTEVGSTGETVDHEDEDSGNIYLEGGKIVINTAGIAAKGVKSEGDLVVKGGTINITTTGNGKWDEEDVKTKAAACLGSDAKVVISGGTLTLTSTGAGGKGINCDAAFELSGGEVTIVTKGALYYHNGTTENTNYTGNTDNVNSDYYSSSKGVKADGAITISGGKISVSTAGKNAEGI
;
A
#
# COMPACT_ATOMS: atom_id res chain seq x y z
N VAL A 1 13.52 23.05 13.63
CA VAL A 1 12.59 21.92 13.69
C VAL A 1 12.93 21.05 12.50
N GLY A 2 13.66 19.94 12.72
CA GLY A 2 13.97 18.99 11.66
C GLY A 2 12.68 18.38 11.12
N ASN A 3 12.57 18.27 9.80
CA ASN A 3 11.53 17.48 9.16
C ASN A 3 11.75 15.99 9.53
N LEU A 4 11.11 15.56 10.59
CA LEU A 4 11.03 14.15 10.94
C LEU A 4 10.00 13.52 9.99
N LYS A 5 10.46 13.15 8.78
CA LYS A 5 9.57 12.53 7.80
C LYS A 5 9.09 11.16 8.28
N HIS A 6 9.98 10.26 8.62
CA HIS A 6 9.66 8.87 8.95
C HIS A 6 9.97 8.57 10.42
N ALA A 7 9.22 7.64 11.04
CA ALA A 7 9.54 7.19 12.39
C ALA A 7 10.80 6.29 12.41
N ILE A 8 10.92 5.41 11.41
CA ILE A 8 12.10 4.58 11.18
C ILE A 8 12.47 4.69 9.71
N LYS A 9 13.74 4.97 9.42
CA LYS A 9 14.27 5.00 8.06
C LYS A 9 15.60 4.24 7.99
N SER A 10 15.75 3.40 6.97
CA SER A 10 17.01 2.82 6.53
C SER A 10 17.26 3.19 5.07
N GLY A 11 18.48 3.52 4.67
CA GLY A 11 18.89 3.61 3.27
C GLY A 11 19.04 2.23 2.61
N GLU A 12 19.16 1.21 3.42
CA GLU A 12 19.26 -0.18 3.01
C GLU A 12 17.97 -0.94 3.37
N TYR A 13 18.08 -2.16 3.84
CA TYR A 13 16.97 -3.00 4.24
C TYR A 13 16.58 -2.88 5.71
N ILE A 14 15.39 -3.39 6.03
CA ILE A 14 14.93 -3.59 7.40
C ILE A 14 14.41 -5.02 7.54
N GLU A 15 14.99 -5.77 8.47
CA GLU A 15 14.50 -7.10 8.88
C GLU A 15 13.97 -7.09 10.31
N LEU A 16 12.78 -7.66 10.52
CA LEU A 16 12.22 -7.88 11.85
C LEU A 16 12.05 -9.38 12.14
N LYS A 17 12.56 -9.77 13.30
CA LYS A 17 12.38 -11.11 13.86
C LYS A 17 12.18 -11.01 15.37
N ASP A 18 11.08 -11.57 15.87
CA ASP A 18 10.74 -11.65 17.30
C ASP A 18 10.75 -10.28 18.04
N ALA A 19 10.58 -9.19 17.30
CA ALA A 19 10.60 -7.83 17.83
C ALA A 19 9.18 -7.27 17.96
N THR A 20 9.00 -6.31 18.87
CA THR A 20 7.81 -5.48 18.98
C THR A 20 8.15 -4.05 18.60
N LEU A 21 7.47 -3.53 17.60
CA LEU A 21 7.64 -2.18 17.11
C LEU A 21 6.33 -1.40 17.21
N ASN A 22 6.35 -0.29 17.95
CA ASN A 22 5.21 0.62 18.07
C ASN A 22 5.59 2.00 17.52
N VAL A 23 4.94 2.41 16.46
CA VAL A 23 4.97 3.78 15.93
C VAL A 23 3.67 4.46 16.33
N THR A 24 3.76 5.48 17.17
CA THR A 24 2.60 6.22 17.67
C THR A 24 2.23 7.42 16.80
N SER A 25 3.19 7.99 16.10
CA SER A 25 2.99 9.04 15.09
C SER A 25 4.24 9.28 14.27
N ALA A 26 4.07 9.71 13.01
CA ALA A 26 5.13 10.27 12.16
C ALA A 26 4.52 11.29 11.18
N GLN A 27 5.34 12.26 10.72
CA GLN A 27 4.95 13.23 9.69
C GLN A 27 5.26 12.73 8.25
N GLY A 28 5.53 11.48 8.08
CA GLY A 28 5.75 10.74 6.86
C GLY A 28 5.39 9.30 7.15
N ASP A 29 6.20 8.37 6.68
CA ASP A 29 5.95 6.94 6.87
C ASP A 29 6.23 6.49 8.31
N GLY A 30 5.57 5.41 8.68
CA GLY A 30 5.92 4.70 9.91
C GLY A 30 7.28 4.03 9.78
N ILE A 31 7.50 3.30 8.71
CA ILE A 31 8.77 2.62 8.36
C ILE A 31 9.06 2.92 6.90
N ASN A 32 10.31 3.31 6.59
CA ASN A 32 10.78 3.50 5.23
C ASN A 32 12.14 2.81 5.05
N CYS A 33 12.33 2.07 3.96
CA CYS A 33 13.61 1.46 3.61
C CYS A 33 13.87 1.53 2.10
N GLY A 34 15.15 1.44 1.71
CA GLY A 34 15.61 1.70 0.35
C GLY A 34 15.91 0.44 -0.49
N GLN A 35 15.91 -0.74 0.11
CA GLN A 35 16.23 -1.98 -0.61
C GLN A 35 15.10 -3.01 -0.52
N TYR A 36 14.88 -3.56 0.67
CA TYR A 36 13.76 -4.46 0.94
C TYR A 36 13.31 -4.38 2.40
N PHE A 37 12.08 -4.80 2.64
CA PHE A 37 11.55 -5.00 3.99
C PHE A 37 11.19 -6.47 4.20
N LEU A 38 11.64 -7.05 5.33
CA LEU A 38 11.34 -8.44 5.67
C LEU A 38 10.84 -8.55 7.12
N MET A 39 9.63 -9.07 7.30
CA MET A 39 9.11 -9.44 8.61
C MET A 39 8.94 -10.95 8.70
N LYS A 40 9.78 -11.58 9.52
CA LYS A 40 9.72 -13.03 9.80
C LYS A 40 8.74 -13.37 10.93
N SER A 41 8.71 -12.52 11.96
CA SER A 41 7.88 -12.72 13.17
C SER A 41 7.84 -11.44 14.01
N GLY A 42 7.11 -11.47 15.15
CA GLY A 42 7.00 -10.33 16.06
C GLY A 42 5.72 -9.53 15.88
N TYR A 43 5.73 -8.27 16.29
CA TYR A 43 4.56 -7.40 16.29
C TYR A 43 4.91 -5.99 15.81
N ILE A 44 4.19 -5.50 14.81
CA ILE A 44 4.24 -4.13 14.33
C ILE A 44 2.89 -3.47 14.60
N ASN A 45 2.91 -2.28 15.21
CA ASN A 45 1.75 -1.44 15.41
C ASN A 45 2.08 -0.01 15.00
N ILE A 46 1.43 0.51 13.96
CA ILE A 46 1.65 1.84 13.40
C ILE A 46 0.35 2.61 13.42
N ASN A 47 0.40 3.82 14.01
CA ASN A 47 -0.75 4.72 14.10
C ASN A 47 -0.33 6.17 13.82
N ASN A 48 -1.29 6.99 13.36
CA ASN A 48 -1.12 8.45 13.20
C ASN A 48 0.10 8.82 12.33
N VAL A 49 0.32 8.10 11.25
CA VAL A 49 1.28 8.48 10.22
C VAL A 49 0.55 9.26 9.13
N THR A 50 1.23 10.26 8.54
CA THR A 50 0.61 11.13 7.54
C THR A 50 0.87 10.67 6.11
N ASP A 51 1.70 9.65 5.94
CA ASP A 51 1.98 8.97 4.69
C ASP A 51 1.84 7.45 4.88
N ASP A 52 2.67 6.66 4.25
CA ASP A 52 2.53 5.21 4.25
C ASP A 52 2.87 4.57 5.62
N GLY A 53 2.22 3.47 5.94
CA GLY A 53 2.56 2.74 7.17
C GLY A 53 3.94 2.11 7.08
N ILE A 54 4.16 1.26 6.08
CA ILE A 54 5.45 0.67 5.72
C ILE A 54 5.67 0.94 4.24
N GLN A 55 6.78 1.58 3.90
CA GLN A 55 7.18 1.86 2.53
C GLN A 55 8.56 1.29 2.24
N CYS A 56 8.72 0.68 1.08
CA CYS A 56 10.00 0.30 0.53
C CYS A 56 10.12 0.86 -0.88
N ASP A 57 11.04 1.83 -1.04
CA ASP A 57 11.37 2.44 -2.32
C ASP A 57 12.81 2.09 -2.66
N ILE A 58 13.11 1.93 -3.95
CA ILE A 58 14.50 1.85 -4.41
C ILE A 58 15.06 3.26 -4.40
N ASP A 59 16.09 3.51 -3.60
CA ASP A 59 16.77 4.80 -3.60
C ASP A 59 17.86 4.80 -4.69
N ASP A 60 17.49 5.15 -5.91
CA ASP A 60 18.40 5.25 -7.07
C ASP A 60 19.56 6.26 -6.88
N THR A 61 19.56 7.01 -5.77
CA THR A 61 20.55 8.08 -5.54
C THR A 61 21.81 7.60 -4.84
N GLU A 62 21.87 6.40 -4.30
CA GLU A 62 23.06 5.84 -3.69
C GLU A 62 23.87 4.94 -4.66
N VAL A 63 24.08 5.40 -5.87
CA VAL A 63 25.31 5.00 -6.60
C VAL A 63 26.47 5.63 -5.84
N GLY A 64 27.12 4.83 -5.01
CA GLY A 64 28.19 5.29 -4.15
C GLY A 64 29.18 6.15 -4.92
N SER A 65 29.57 7.29 -4.38
CA SER A 65 30.52 8.25 -4.96
C SER A 65 31.92 7.66 -5.22
N THR A 66 32.12 6.37 -5.02
CA THR A 66 33.38 5.64 -5.18
C THR A 66 33.38 4.64 -6.34
N GLY A 67 32.23 4.43 -7.03
CA GLY A 67 32.16 3.46 -8.14
C GLY A 67 32.37 1.99 -7.72
N GLU A 68 32.35 1.71 -6.43
CA GLU A 68 32.24 0.35 -5.92
C GLU A 68 30.77 -0.05 -5.94
N THR A 69 30.40 -0.97 -6.81
CA THR A 69 29.15 -1.73 -6.72
C THR A 69 29.21 -2.50 -5.40
N VAL A 70 28.48 -2.03 -4.40
CA VAL A 70 28.25 -2.84 -3.21
C VAL A 70 27.45 -4.05 -3.66
N ASP A 71 27.95 -5.24 -3.34
CA ASP A 71 27.43 -6.55 -3.79
C ASP A 71 26.10 -6.89 -3.08
N HIS A 72 25.09 -6.04 -3.25
CA HIS A 72 23.72 -6.22 -2.81
C HIS A 72 22.71 -6.09 -3.97
N GLU A 73 23.19 -6.21 -5.20
CA GLU A 73 22.42 -6.00 -6.42
C GLU A 73 21.17 -6.90 -6.53
N ASP A 74 21.20 -8.09 -5.91
CA ASP A 74 20.03 -8.99 -5.87
C ASP A 74 18.98 -8.56 -4.83
N GLU A 75 19.28 -7.60 -3.96
CA GLU A 75 18.45 -7.19 -2.84
C GLU A 75 17.87 -5.76 -2.97
N ASP A 76 18.36 -4.96 -3.89
CA ASP A 76 17.81 -3.63 -4.23
C ASP A 76 16.55 -3.78 -5.09
N SER A 77 15.55 -4.41 -4.50
CA SER A 77 14.35 -4.84 -5.24
C SER A 77 13.11 -3.99 -4.96
N GLY A 78 13.13 -3.15 -3.93
CA GLY A 78 11.94 -2.48 -3.43
C GLY A 78 10.87 -3.43 -2.89
N ASN A 79 11.22 -4.71 -2.68
CA ASN A 79 10.27 -5.75 -2.28
C ASN A 79 9.92 -5.66 -0.80
N ILE A 80 8.70 -6.09 -0.48
CA ILE A 80 8.26 -6.30 0.90
C ILE A 80 7.86 -7.77 1.07
N TYR A 81 8.46 -8.41 2.08
CA TYR A 81 8.20 -9.79 2.45
C TYR A 81 7.57 -9.86 3.84
N LEU A 82 6.32 -10.35 3.92
CA LEU A 82 5.58 -10.57 5.16
C LEU A 82 5.42 -12.09 5.36
N GLU A 83 6.34 -12.69 6.10
CA GLU A 83 6.38 -14.14 6.28
C GLU A 83 5.64 -14.61 7.52
N GLY A 84 5.46 -13.73 8.53
CA GLY A 84 4.79 -14.08 9.78
C GLY A 84 4.61 -12.91 10.73
N GLY A 85 4.21 -13.21 11.96
CA GLY A 85 3.97 -12.21 13.01
C GLY A 85 2.62 -11.52 12.90
N LYS A 86 2.50 -10.37 13.58
CA LYS A 86 1.27 -9.56 13.59
C LYS A 86 1.56 -8.12 13.17
N ILE A 87 0.78 -7.61 12.23
CA ILE A 87 0.86 -6.23 11.76
C ILE A 87 -0.50 -5.56 12.00
N VAL A 88 -0.47 -4.38 12.60
CA VAL A 88 -1.63 -3.49 12.75
C VAL A 88 -1.21 -2.11 12.25
N ILE A 89 -1.89 -1.60 11.24
CA ILE A 89 -1.62 -0.28 10.68
C ILE A 89 -2.92 0.50 10.55
N ASN A 90 -2.91 1.74 11.08
CA ASN A 90 -3.98 2.70 10.89
C ASN A 90 -3.39 4.01 10.36
N THR A 91 -3.69 4.34 9.09
CA THR A 91 -3.28 5.59 8.47
C THR A 91 -4.48 6.38 7.95
N ALA A 92 -4.39 7.70 8.09
CA ALA A 92 -5.37 8.65 7.57
C ALA A 92 -4.78 9.58 6.51
N GLY A 93 -3.54 9.37 6.11
CA GLY A 93 -2.86 10.16 5.10
C GLY A 93 -3.58 10.14 3.76
N ILE A 94 -3.58 11.29 3.08
CA ILE A 94 -4.18 11.41 1.74
C ILE A 94 -3.35 10.59 0.75
N ALA A 95 -4.00 9.71 0.00
CA ALA A 95 -3.41 8.73 -0.91
C ALA A 95 -2.41 7.75 -0.26
N ALA A 96 -2.33 7.72 1.07
CA ALA A 96 -1.42 6.85 1.81
C ALA A 96 -1.82 5.36 1.71
N LYS A 97 -0.82 4.49 1.74
CA LYS A 97 -1.01 3.04 1.81
C LYS A 97 -0.65 2.53 3.20
N GLY A 98 -1.30 1.44 3.60
CA GLY A 98 -0.87 0.72 4.80
C GLY A 98 0.51 0.12 4.61
N VAL A 99 0.69 -0.61 3.51
CA VAL A 99 1.99 -1.15 3.05
C VAL A 99 2.17 -0.80 1.58
N LYS A 100 3.31 -0.21 1.23
CA LYS A 100 3.67 0.21 -0.14
C LYS A 100 5.03 -0.38 -0.50
N SER A 101 5.09 -1.14 -1.57
CA SER A 101 6.34 -1.62 -2.18
C SER A 101 6.51 -1.02 -3.57
N GLU A 102 7.70 -0.64 -3.93
CA GLU A 102 8.06 -0.34 -5.31
C GLU A 102 8.22 -1.63 -6.13
N GLY A 103 8.85 -2.64 -5.55
CA GLY A 103 8.87 -3.99 -6.07
C GLY A 103 7.66 -4.84 -5.66
N ASP A 104 7.84 -6.14 -5.60
CA ASP A 104 6.80 -7.11 -5.24
C ASP A 104 6.42 -7.01 -3.74
N LEU A 105 5.14 -7.10 -3.46
CA LEU A 105 4.61 -7.32 -2.10
C LEU A 105 4.23 -8.79 -1.94
N VAL A 106 5.00 -9.52 -1.12
CA VAL A 106 4.83 -10.96 -0.93
C VAL A 106 4.38 -11.27 0.49
N VAL A 107 3.20 -11.86 0.63
CA VAL A 107 2.64 -12.30 1.92
C VAL A 107 2.62 -13.82 1.97
N LYS A 108 3.42 -14.40 2.86
CA LYS A 108 3.50 -15.84 3.09
C LYS A 108 2.78 -16.29 4.37
N GLY A 109 2.53 -15.36 5.31
CA GLY A 109 1.92 -15.70 6.59
C GLY A 109 1.62 -14.50 7.47
N GLY A 110 1.29 -14.78 8.74
CA GLY A 110 1.01 -13.76 9.74
C GLY A 110 -0.45 -13.32 9.82
N THR A 111 -0.71 -12.39 10.73
CA THR A 111 -2.00 -11.72 10.91
C THR A 111 -1.84 -10.24 10.59
N ILE A 112 -2.49 -9.76 9.55
CA ILE A 112 -2.31 -8.41 9.01
C ILE A 112 -3.64 -7.68 9.05
N ASN A 113 -3.71 -6.60 9.85
CA ASN A 113 -4.88 -5.75 9.99
C ASN A 113 -4.51 -4.33 9.56
N ILE A 114 -5.09 -3.85 8.48
CA ILE A 114 -4.80 -2.53 7.94
C ILE A 114 -6.09 -1.75 7.77
N THR A 115 -6.10 -0.52 8.27
CA THR A 115 -7.18 0.45 8.04
C THR A 115 -6.59 1.72 7.44
N THR A 116 -7.12 2.11 6.27
CA THR A 116 -6.84 3.40 5.64
C THR A 116 -8.11 4.24 5.56
N THR A 117 -8.03 5.50 5.98
CA THR A 117 -9.16 6.43 5.98
C THR A 117 -8.92 7.66 5.09
N GLY A 118 -7.72 7.80 4.56
CA GLY A 118 -7.35 8.89 3.64
C GLY A 118 -8.10 8.80 2.32
N ASN A 119 -8.45 9.96 1.77
CA ASN A 119 -9.02 10.07 0.43
C ASN A 119 -7.92 9.91 -0.64
N GLY A 120 -8.32 9.69 -1.89
CA GLY A 120 -7.44 9.90 -3.03
C GLY A 120 -6.99 11.36 -3.13
N LYS A 121 -6.01 11.63 -3.98
CA LYS A 121 -5.56 12.96 -4.35
C LYS A 121 -5.32 13.06 -5.85
N TRP A 122 -5.37 14.27 -6.36
CA TRP A 122 -4.84 14.59 -7.68
C TRP A 122 -3.32 14.76 -7.59
N ASP A 123 -2.61 14.12 -8.49
CA ASP A 123 -1.17 14.29 -8.67
C ASP A 123 -0.93 15.12 -9.93
N GLU A 124 -0.32 16.31 -9.76
CA GLU A 124 -0.10 17.24 -10.87
C GLU A 124 1.08 16.80 -11.76
N GLU A 125 2.06 16.08 -11.21
CA GLU A 125 3.21 15.59 -11.97
C GLU A 125 2.81 14.45 -12.91
N ASP A 126 2.10 13.47 -12.37
CA ASP A 126 1.62 12.32 -13.14
C ASP A 126 0.30 12.59 -13.90
N VAL A 127 -0.33 13.74 -13.64
CA VAL A 127 -1.63 14.13 -14.23
C VAL A 127 -2.69 13.04 -14.04
N LYS A 128 -2.72 12.44 -12.85
CA LYS A 128 -3.64 11.36 -12.51
C LYS A 128 -4.05 11.37 -11.04
N THR A 129 -5.12 10.66 -10.73
CA THR A 129 -5.57 10.44 -9.37
C THR A 129 -4.78 9.30 -8.71
N LYS A 130 -4.18 9.57 -7.55
CA LYS A 130 -3.58 8.57 -6.67
C LYS A 130 -4.56 8.19 -5.56
N ALA A 131 -4.69 6.91 -5.26
CA ALA A 131 -5.63 6.40 -4.27
C ALA A 131 -4.92 5.96 -2.98
N ALA A 132 -5.60 6.10 -1.84
CA ALA A 132 -5.22 5.35 -0.65
C ALA A 132 -5.50 3.85 -0.83
N ALA A 133 -4.68 2.97 -0.26
CA ALA A 133 -4.88 1.54 -0.31
C ALA A 133 -4.36 0.84 0.96
N CYS A 134 -4.93 -0.29 1.33
CA CYS A 134 -4.36 -1.07 2.43
C CYS A 134 -3.03 -1.71 2.02
N LEU A 135 -2.99 -2.37 0.86
CA LEU A 135 -1.77 -2.89 0.24
C LEU A 135 -1.57 -2.21 -1.12
N GLY A 136 -0.39 -1.70 -1.38
CA GLY A 136 0.03 -1.10 -2.64
C GLY A 136 1.34 -1.69 -3.12
N SER A 137 1.48 -1.90 -4.44
CA SER A 137 2.73 -2.31 -5.08
C SER A 137 2.80 -1.71 -6.48
N ASP A 138 3.96 -1.20 -6.87
CA ASP A 138 4.20 -0.76 -8.26
C ASP A 138 4.54 -1.95 -9.17
N ALA A 139 4.73 -3.13 -8.59
CA ALA A 139 4.83 -4.41 -9.29
C ALA A 139 3.62 -5.30 -8.94
N LYS A 140 3.82 -6.48 -8.40
CA LYS A 140 2.74 -7.43 -8.08
C LYS A 140 2.53 -7.62 -6.58
N VAL A 141 1.30 -8.03 -6.25
CA VAL A 141 0.96 -8.51 -4.91
C VAL A 141 0.73 -10.01 -4.97
N VAL A 142 1.49 -10.77 -4.18
CA VAL A 142 1.43 -12.23 -4.09
C VAL A 142 1.07 -12.64 -2.67
N ILE A 143 -0.04 -13.35 -2.50
CA ILE A 143 -0.49 -13.87 -1.20
C ILE A 143 -0.57 -15.39 -1.26
N SER A 144 0.29 -16.07 -0.49
CA SER A 144 0.33 -17.52 -0.39
C SER A 144 -0.08 -18.04 0.99
N GLY A 145 -0.31 -17.14 1.97
CA GLY A 145 -0.72 -17.52 3.33
C GLY A 145 -1.10 -16.31 4.18
N GLY A 146 -1.40 -16.55 5.45
CA GLY A 146 -1.78 -15.53 6.42
C GLY A 146 -3.27 -15.24 6.50
N THR A 147 -3.62 -14.36 7.46
CA THR A 147 -4.98 -13.84 7.66
C THR A 147 -4.93 -12.32 7.56
N LEU A 148 -5.56 -11.78 6.53
CA LEU A 148 -5.55 -10.37 6.21
C LEU A 148 -6.95 -9.76 6.39
N THR A 149 -7.03 -8.64 7.12
CA THR A 149 -8.22 -7.80 7.23
C THR A 149 -7.86 -6.40 6.76
N LEU A 150 -8.40 -6.02 5.60
CA LEU A 150 -8.07 -4.79 4.89
C LEU A 150 -9.31 -3.91 4.81
N THR A 151 -9.27 -2.73 5.44
CA THR A 151 -10.40 -1.79 5.45
C THR A 151 -9.97 -0.44 4.89
N SER A 152 -10.62 0.02 3.83
CA SER A 152 -10.39 1.35 3.26
C SER A 152 -11.70 2.13 3.20
N THR A 153 -11.74 3.31 3.82
CA THR A 153 -12.98 4.10 3.96
C THR A 153 -12.91 5.48 3.31
N GLY A 154 -11.74 5.91 2.89
CA GLY A 154 -11.57 7.18 2.17
C GLY A 154 -12.10 7.14 0.74
N ALA A 155 -12.42 8.30 0.19
CA ALA A 155 -12.91 8.41 -1.19
C ALA A 155 -11.87 7.87 -2.18
N GLY A 156 -12.29 7.01 -3.10
CA GLY A 156 -11.43 6.36 -4.09
C GLY A 156 -10.52 5.26 -3.52
N GLY A 157 -10.67 4.94 -2.22
CA GLY A 157 -9.77 4.01 -1.53
C GLY A 157 -9.90 2.57 -2.00
N LYS A 158 -8.80 1.81 -1.87
CA LYS A 158 -8.70 0.42 -2.33
C LYS A 158 -8.26 -0.51 -1.21
N GLY A 159 -8.68 -1.77 -1.30
CA GLY A 159 -8.14 -2.82 -0.43
C GLY A 159 -6.74 -3.19 -0.88
N ILE A 160 -6.59 -3.62 -2.12
CA ILE A 160 -5.32 -3.94 -2.77
C ILE A 160 -5.23 -3.16 -4.08
N ASN A 161 -4.08 -2.54 -4.35
CA ASN A 161 -3.77 -1.84 -5.59
C ASN A 161 -2.38 -2.23 -6.06
N CYS A 162 -2.26 -2.82 -7.24
CA CYS A 162 -0.96 -3.13 -7.83
C CYS A 162 -0.93 -2.82 -9.32
N ASP A 163 0.25 -2.41 -9.80
CA ASP A 163 0.43 -1.97 -11.19
C ASP A 163 0.77 -3.14 -12.13
N ALA A 164 1.06 -4.33 -11.57
CA ALA A 164 1.16 -5.56 -12.34
C ALA A 164 0.10 -6.57 -11.88
N ALA A 165 0.47 -7.80 -11.54
CA ALA A 165 -0.47 -8.89 -11.25
C ALA A 165 -0.85 -8.98 -9.76
N PHE A 166 -2.05 -9.50 -9.50
CA PHE A 166 -2.46 -9.99 -8.18
C PHE A 166 -2.56 -11.51 -8.20
N GLU A 167 -1.88 -12.18 -7.26
CA GLU A 167 -1.87 -13.63 -7.13
C GLU A 167 -2.29 -14.06 -5.71
N LEU A 168 -3.33 -14.91 -5.61
CA LEU A 168 -3.75 -15.52 -4.36
C LEU A 168 -3.70 -17.04 -4.50
N SER A 169 -2.81 -17.68 -3.77
CA SER A 169 -2.66 -19.15 -3.76
C SER A 169 -2.95 -19.79 -2.38
N GLY A 170 -3.08 -18.98 -1.33
CA GLY A 170 -3.37 -19.45 0.03
C GLY A 170 -3.76 -18.32 0.98
N GLY A 171 -4.06 -18.66 2.23
CA GLY A 171 -4.47 -17.70 3.25
C GLY A 171 -5.95 -17.30 3.21
N GLU A 172 -6.32 -16.37 4.10
CA GLU A 172 -7.67 -15.81 4.18
C GLU A 172 -7.59 -14.27 4.12
N VAL A 173 -8.25 -13.69 3.11
CA VAL A 173 -8.25 -12.24 2.85
C VAL A 173 -9.67 -11.70 2.96
N THR A 174 -9.88 -10.76 3.88
CA THR A 174 -11.14 -10.03 4.01
C THR A 174 -10.90 -8.57 3.67
N ILE A 175 -11.62 -8.06 2.68
CA ILE A 175 -11.52 -6.68 2.21
C ILE A 175 -12.85 -5.96 2.37
N VAL A 176 -12.81 -4.78 2.96
CA VAL A 176 -13.95 -3.88 3.06
C VAL A 176 -13.56 -2.50 2.56
N THR A 177 -14.22 -2.03 1.50
CA THR A 177 -14.05 -0.65 1.02
C THR A 177 -15.39 0.08 1.06
N LYS A 178 -15.41 1.29 1.62
CA LYS A 178 -16.64 2.07 1.84
C LYS A 178 -16.55 3.51 1.35
N GLY A 179 -15.45 3.89 0.73
CA GLY A 179 -15.23 5.26 0.26
C GLY A 179 -16.17 5.64 -0.87
N ALA A 180 -16.55 6.90 -0.93
CA ALA A 180 -17.23 7.48 -2.08
C ALA A 180 -16.31 7.55 -3.30
N LEU A 181 -16.84 7.93 -4.46
CA LEU A 181 -16.03 8.22 -5.64
C LEU A 181 -15.24 9.52 -5.42
N TYR A 182 -13.93 9.45 -5.57
CA TYR A 182 -13.06 10.62 -5.68
C TYR A 182 -13.03 11.10 -7.13
N TYR A 183 -13.13 12.39 -7.34
CA TYR A 183 -13.06 13.01 -8.67
C TYR A 183 -12.30 14.34 -8.62
N HIS A 184 -11.51 14.60 -9.65
CA HIS A 184 -10.83 15.86 -9.89
C HIS A 184 -11.18 16.38 -11.29
N ASN A 185 -11.58 17.63 -11.41
CA ASN A 185 -12.00 18.22 -12.70
C ASN A 185 -10.90 19.02 -13.42
N GLY A 186 -9.64 18.88 -12.97
CA GLY A 186 -8.51 19.67 -13.46
C GLY A 186 -8.21 20.91 -12.59
N THR A 187 -9.13 21.32 -11.69
CA THR A 187 -8.93 22.48 -10.81
C THR A 187 -9.40 22.26 -9.38
N THR A 188 -10.37 21.42 -9.17
CA THR A 188 -10.97 21.14 -7.86
C THR A 188 -11.20 19.65 -7.66
N GLU A 189 -10.98 19.19 -6.45
CA GLU A 189 -11.30 17.83 -6.04
C GLU A 189 -12.69 17.71 -5.42
N ASN A 190 -13.28 16.54 -5.56
CA ASN A 190 -14.55 16.17 -4.95
C ASN A 190 -14.43 14.76 -4.37
N THR A 191 -14.48 14.66 -3.06
CA THR A 191 -14.37 13.40 -2.31
C THR A 191 -15.70 12.66 -2.14
N ASN A 192 -16.78 13.18 -2.74
CA ASN A 192 -18.10 12.55 -2.74
C ASN A 192 -18.83 12.78 -4.08
N TYR A 193 -18.14 12.49 -5.17
CA TYR A 193 -18.69 12.74 -6.50
C TYR A 193 -19.83 11.79 -6.84
N THR A 194 -20.96 12.35 -7.26
CA THR A 194 -22.18 11.62 -7.62
C THR A 194 -22.53 11.71 -9.10
N GLY A 195 -21.76 12.50 -9.88
CA GLY A 195 -21.95 12.68 -11.31
C GLY A 195 -21.66 11.42 -12.13
N ASN A 196 -21.95 11.46 -13.44
CA ASN A 196 -21.63 10.37 -14.36
C ASN A 196 -20.15 10.41 -14.74
N THR A 197 -19.52 9.24 -14.88
CA THR A 197 -18.12 9.09 -15.29
C THR A 197 -17.94 8.38 -16.63
N ASP A 198 -19.02 8.05 -17.36
CA ASP A 198 -18.97 7.24 -18.58
C ASP A 198 -18.08 7.83 -19.69
N ASN A 199 -17.93 9.16 -19.72
CA ASN A 199 -17.08 9.87 -20.69
C ASN A 199 -15.95 10.66 -20.01
N VAL A 200 -15.66 10.36 -18.75
CA VAL A 200 -14.56 10.99 -18.01
C VAL A 200 -13.32 10.10 -18.14
N ASN A 201 -12.18 10.70 -18.48
CA ASN A 201 -10.91 9.97 -18.45
C ASN A 201 -10.69 9.38 -17.05
N SER A 202 -10.32 8.11 -16.99
CA SER A 202 -10.06 7.35 -15.75
C SER A 202 -9.00 7.99 -14.84
N ASP A 203 -8.11 8.79 -15.39
CA ASP A 203 -7.09 9.50 -14.62
C ASP A 203 -7.69 10.55 -13.67
N TYR A 204 -8.88 11.06 -13.98
CA TYR A 204 -9.54 12.09 -13.19
C TYR A 204 -10.37 11.58 -12.03
N TYR A 205 -10.57 10.27 -11.88
CA TYR A 205 -11.34 9.73 -10.78
C TYR A 205 -10.78 8.43 -10.21
N SER A 206 -11.14 8.14 -8.98
CA SER A 206 -10.89 6.86 -8.34
C SER A 206 -12.13 6.36 -7.63
N SER A 207 -12.58 5.17 -7.95
CA SER A 207 -13.66 4.47 -7.25
C SER A 207 -13.12 3.53 -6.17
N SER A 208 -13.92 3.22 -5.19
CA SER A 208 -13.60 2.19 -4.20
C SER A 208 -13.51 0.81 -4.86
N LYS A 209 -12.39 0.12 -4.70
CA LYS A 209 -12.18 -1.23 -5.24
C LYS A 209 -11.66 -2.17 -4.16
N GLY A 210 -12.13 -3.42 -4.18
CA GLY A 210 -11.55 -4.45 -3.33
C GLY A 210 -10.13 -4.76 -3.76
N VAL A 211 -9.98 -5.26 -4.98
CA VAL A 211 -8.69 -5.49 -5.63
C VAL A 211 -8.66 -4.74 -6.96
N LYS A 212 -7.61 -3.99 -7.18
CA LYS A 212 -7.26 -3.43 -8.49
C LYS A 212 -5.86 -3.91 -8.85
N ALA A 213 -5.74 -4.55 -10.00
CA ALA A 213 -4.47 -4.89 -10.63
C ALA A 213 -4.51 -4.40 -12.08
N ASP A 214 -3.41 -3.85 -12.59
CA ASP A 214 -3.33 -3.46 -14.01
C ASP A 214 -2.95 -4.67 -14.89
N GLY A 215 -2.38 -5.72 -14.30
CA GLY A 215 -2.13 -7.01 -14.91
C GLY A 215 -3.16 -8.07 -14.54
N ALA A 216 -2.76 -9.33 -14.66
CA ALA A 216 -3.63 -10.48 -14.41
C ALA A 216 -4.00 -10.63 -12.92
N ILE A 217 -5.23 -11.08 -12.66
CA ILE A 217 -5.66 -11.54 -11.34
C ILE A 217 -5.78 -13.06 -11.38
N THR A 218 -4.98 -13.74 -10.55
CA THR A 218 -4.96 -15.21 -10.44
C THR A 218 -5.33 -15.63 -9.02
N ILE A 219 -6.42 -16.37 -8.87
CA ILE A 219 -6.83 -16.96 -7.61
C ILE A 219 -6.83 -18.48 -7.78
N SER A 220 -5.79 -19.14 -7.27
CA SER A 220 -5.59 -20.59 -7.38
C SER A 220 -5.80 -21.34 -6.07
N GLY A 221 -5.96 -20.60 -4.95
CA GLY A 221 -6.20 -21.17 -3.62
C GLY A 221 -6.55 -20.09 -2.61
N GLY A 222 -6.65 -20.48 -1.33
CA GLY A 222 -7.03 -19.59 -0.26
C GLY A 222 -8.51 -19.19 -0.27
N LYS A 223 -8.83 -18.13 0.48
CA LYS A 223 -10.18 -17.56 0.58
C LYS A 223 -10.09 -16.05 0.49
N ILE A 224 -10.90 -15.45 -0.37
CA ILE A 224 -11.04 -14.00 -0.45
C ILE A 224 -12.51 -13.61 -0.28
N SER A 225 -12.77 -12.66 0.61
CA SER A 225 -14.09 -12.08 0.84
C SER A 225 -14.01 -10.58 0.63
N VAL A 226 -14.80 -10.04 -0.28
CA VAL A 226 -14.76 -8.63 -0.64
C VAL A 226 -16.14 -8.01 -0.45
N SER A 227 -16.19 -6.87 0.25
CA SER A 227 -17.36 -6.01 0.37
C SER A 227 -16.99 -4.60 -0.02
N THR A 228 -17.64 -4.09 -1.06
CA THR A 228 -17.42 -2.73 -1.55
C THR A 228 -18.71 -1.93 -1.49
N ALA A 229 -18.60 -0.63 -1.21
CA ALA A 229 -19.71 0.31 -1.25
C ALA A 229 -19.25 1.63 -1.84
N GLY A 230 -20.18 2.37 -2.42
CA GLY A 230 -19.91 3.65 -3.09
C GLY A 230 -20.28 3.59 -4.56
N LYS A 231 -20.29 4.76 -5.19
CA LYS A 231 -20.56 4.85 -6.63
C LYS A 231 -19.39 4.27 -7.43
N ASN A 232 -19.70 3.47 -8.44
CA ASN A 232 -18.75 2.76 -9.29
C ASN A 232 -17.77 1.86 -8.48
N ALA A 233 -18.20 1.40 -7.29
CA ALA A 233 -17.40 0.47 -6.51
C ALA A 233 -17.36 -0.91 -7.17
N GLU A 234 -16.18 -1.53 -7.16
CA GLU A 234 -15.94 -2.84 -7.76
C GLU A 234 -15.27 -3.78 -6.74
N GLY A 235 -15.68 -5.06 -6.74
CA GLY A 235 -15.07 -6.05 -5.86
C GLY A 235 -13.66 -6.46 -6.30
N ILE A 236 -13.54 -6.91 -7.51
CA ILE A 236 -12.33 -7.43 -8.16
C ILE A 236 -12.42 -7.09 -9.64
#